data_8f605ee8ab259f1c2327a967af353e6c
#
_entry.id   8f605ee8ab259f1c2327a967af353e6c
#
_cell.length_a   1.000
_cell.length_b   1.000
_cell.length_c   1.000
_cell.angle_alpha   90.00
_cell.angle_beta   90.00
_cell.angle_gamma   90.00
#
_symmetry.space_group_name_H-M   'P 1'
#
loop_
_entity.id
_entity.type
_entity.pdbx_description
1 polymer ?
#
loop_
_entity_poly.entity_id
_entity_poly.type
_entity_poly.pdbx_seq_one_letter_code
_entity_poly.pdbx_strand_id
1 'polypeptide(L)'
;MEMKNKLLRSWGLTIPMTLFLGVFNLSPIQAQDAPAFPGAEGHGRYVKGGRGGKVIHVTNLNDSGTGSLRWALSQSGTKTIVFDVSGYIDLKSQLNVSSNTTIAGQTAPGDGITLRYYTLYFGKSDNVIVRFIRCRRSQVKDVNDGADATWGRNRKNIILDHCSFSWSIDEVASFYDNLNFTMQWCNVTEALANPGHSKGAHSFGGIWGGKNASFHHNFLAHMQNRVPRFNGARYNWDGYDKTLYENSIQAERVDFRNCVMYNWGNGNGCYGGPGGGYINMINNYYKAGPGTSNKTRVTQVSVSDASNGGKNPFPGYASRYYINGNYVTAASSPKNYDWQGVIMTPVYTPLMVKNTLPIPIITTEKTKHTRRTQMALTASASSSTNQLTRAR
;
A
#
# COMPACT_ATOMS: atom_id res chain seq x y z
N MET A 1 38.22 79.85 58.71
CA MET A 1 38.96 78.83 57.91
C MET A 1 37.85 78.03 57.17
N GLU A 2 37.53 78.53 55.98
CA GLU A 2 36.31 78.12 55.21
C GLU A 2 36.64 77.02 54.26
N MET A 3 35.89 75.94 54.29
CA MET A 3 35.92 74.95 53.26
C MET A 3 34.72 75.12 52.35
N LYS A 4 34.96 75.43 51.07
CA LYS A 4 33.96 75.61 50.03
C LYS A 4 33.48 74.29 49.54
N ASN A 5 32.14 73.99 49.65
CA ASN A 5 31.43 72.89 49.03
C ASN A 5 31.27 73.15 47.55
N LYS A 6 31.78 72.26 46.69
CA LYS A 6 31.48 72.21 45.27
C LYS A 6 30.31 71.23 45.05
N LEU A 7 29.12 71.77 44.57
CA LEU A 7 28.03 71.01 44.08
C LEU A 7 28.40 70.35 42.75
N LEU A 8 28.35 69.03 42.70
CA LEU A 8 28.34 68.24 41.46
C LEU A 8 26.92 68.18 40.94
N ARG A 9 26.65 68.82 39.79
CA ARG A 9 25.41 68.62 39.00
C ARG A 9 25.47 67.31 38.27
N SER A 10 24.59 66.36 38.64
CA SER A 10 24.34 65.14 37.89
C SER A 10 23.45 65.43 36.71
N TRP A 11 23.95 65.25 35.53
CA TRP A 11 23.14 65.23 34.30
C TRP A 11 22.43 63.87 34.23
N GLY A 12 21.10 63.86 34.50
CA GLY A 12 20.26 62.69 34.25
C GLY A 12 20.00 62.51 32.75
N LEU A 13 20.63 61.50 32.17
CA LEU A 13 20.32 61.07 30.82
C LEU A 13 19.06 60.17 30.87
N THR A 14 17.89 60.72 30.59
CA THR A 14 16.67 59.97 30.39
C THR A 14 16.67 59.37 28.96
N ILE A 15 16.95 58.10 28.87
CA ILE A 15 16.77 57.33 27.62
C ILE A 15 15.28 56.97 27.49
N PRO A 16 14.59 57.42 26.46
CA PRO A 16 13.20 57.00 26.23
C PRO A 16 13.25 55.51 25.82
N MET A 17 12.71 54.65 26.67
CA MET A 17 12.49 53.23 26.36
C MET A 17 11.30 53.13 25.39
N THR A 18 11.58 53.22 24.10
CA THR A 18 10.60 52.96 23.04
C THR A 18 10.29 51.46 23.03
N LEU A 19 9.13 51.10 23.56
CA LEU A 19 8.62 49.72 23.53
C LEU A 19 8.30 49.38 22.07
N PHE A 20 9.21 48.66 21.40
CA PHE A 20 8.95 48.07 20.08
C PHE A 20 8.01 46.86 20.29
N LEU A 21 6.69 47.13 20.23
CA LEU A 21 5.70 46.08 20.06
C LEU A 21 5.87 45.52 18.64
N GLY A 22 6.78 44.57 18.49
CA GLY A 22 6.87 43.73 17.30
C GLY A 22 5.58 42.94 17.22
N VAL A 23 4.71 43.31 16.31
CA VAL A 23 3.56 42.47 15.89
C VAL A 23 4.16 41.26 15.21
N PHE A 24 4.44 40.21 15.99
CA PHE A 24 4.69 38.87 15.42
C PHE A 24 3.40 38.43 14.74
N ASN A 25 3.34 38.58 13.42
CA ASN A 25 2.39 37.83 12.60
C ASN A 25 2.66 36.33 12.80
N LEU A 26 2.07 35.77 13.83
CA LEU A 26 1.97 34.32 13.98
C LEU A 26 1.07 33.86 12.85
N SER A 27 1.69 33.53 11.72
CA SER A 27 0.98 32.72 10.72
C SER A 27 0.40 31.51 11.46
N PRO A 28 -0.90 31.20 11.29
CA PRO A 28 -1.46 30.04 11.96
C PRO A 28 -0.62 28.84 11.58
N ILE A 29 0.01 28.24 12.57
CA ILE A 29 0.68 26.94 12.38
C ILE A 29 -0.42 26.01 11.95
N GLN A 30 -0.49 25.73 10.65
CA GLN A 30 -1.43 24.77 10.13
C GLN A 30 -1.05 23.43 10.76
N ALA A 31 -1.92 22.94 11.66
CA ALA A 31 -1.66 21.70 12.37
C ALA A 31 -1.43 20.60 11.32
N GLN A 32 -0.22 20.08 11.26
CA GLN A 32 0.10 18.97 10.37
C GLN A 32 -0.82 17.81 10.74
N ASP A 33 -1.48 17.23 9.75
CA ASP A 33 -2.35 16.08 9.98
C ASP A 33 -1.56 14.97 10.70
N ALA A 34 -2.09 14.48 11.80
CA ALA A 34 -1.45 13.42 12.55
C ALA A 34 -1.44 12.12 11.71
N PRO A 35 -0.32 11.39 11.66
CA PRO A 35 -0.28 10.12 10.96
C PRO A 35 -1.33 9.13 11.48
N ALA A 36 -1.74 8.19 10.65
CA ALA A 36 -2.75 7.17 10.97
C ALA A 36 -2.37 6.39 12.25
N PHE A 37 -1.09 6.09 12.39
CA PHE A 37 -0.45 5.48 13.56
C PHE A 37 1.07 5.70 13.47
N PRO A 38 1.84 5.50 14.54
CA PRO A 38 3.30 5.56 14.46
C PRO A 38 3.85 4.54 13.45
N GLY A 39 4.62 5.02 12.46
CA GLY A 39 5.13 4.21 11.36
C GLY A 39 4.21 4.13 10.13
N ALA A 40 3.11 4.86 10.09
CA ALA A 40 2.32 5.00 8.87
C ALA A 40 3.07 5.83 7.82
N GLU A 41 3.28 5.27 6.63
CA GLU A 41 4.02 5.89 5.53
C GLU A 41 3.18 5.92 4.24
N GLY A 42 3.75 6.50 3.18
CA GLY A 42 3.12 6.57 1.86
C GLY A 42 1.94 7.54 1.77
N HIS A 43 1.16 7.40 0.71
CA HIS A 43 0.06 8.32 0.41
C HIS A 43 -1.14 8.17 1.37
N GLY A 44 -1.32 7.01 1.99
CA GLY A 44 -2.36 6.77 3.00
C GLY A 44 -1.97 7.14 4.43
N ARG A 45 -0.79 7.71 4.67
CA ARG A 45 -0.26 7.92 6.02
C ARG A 45 -1.10 8.82 6.92
N TYR A 46 -1.95 9.67 6.36
CA TYR A 46 -2.81 10.58 7.12
C TYR A 46 -4.27 10.13 7.22
N VAL A 47 -4.54 8.88 6.89
CA VAL A 47 -5.87 8.28 7.04
C VAL A 47 -6.29 8.34 8.50
N LYS A 48 -7.50 8.84 8.75
CA LYS A 48 -8.03 9.03 10.12
C LYS A 48 -8.67 7.76 10.67
N GLY A 49 -9.25 6.93 9.77
CA GLY A 49 -9.96 5.72 10.16
C GLY A 49 -11.04 5.98 11.21
N GLY A 50 -10.99 5.24 12.30
CA GLY A 50 -11.90 5.34 13.43
C GLY A 50 -11.52 6.35 14.51
N ARG A 51 -10.52 7.21 14.27
CA ARG A 51 -10.04 8.16 15.28
C ARG A 51 -11.15 9.10 15.77
N GLY A 52 -11.29 9.22 17.09
CA GLY A 52 -12.31 10.03 17.73
C GLY A 52 -13.71 9.42 17.75
N GLY A 53 -13.87 8.22 17.22
CA GLY A 53 -15.12 7.47 17.22
C GLY A 53 -15.27 6.52 18.40
N LYS A 54 -16.32 5.70 18.34
CA LYS A 54 -16.61 4.65 19.34
C LYS A 54 -15.57 3.55 19.30
N VAL A 55 -15.23 2.97 20.44
CA VAL A 55 -14.51 1.70 20.52
C VAL A 55 -15.54 0.58 20.57
N ILE A 56 -15.41 -0.41 19.69
CA ILE A 56 -16.32 -1.56 19.60
C ILE A 56 -15.51 -2.82 19.77
N HIS A 57 -15.89 -3.65 20.73
CA HIS A 57 -15.22 -4.89 21.07
C HIS A 57 -15.79 -6.06 20.26
N VAL A 58 -14.92 -6.85 19.66
CA VAL A 58 -15.25 -8.16 19.10
C VAL A 58 -14.98 -9.18 20.17
N THR A 59 -16.05 -9.80 20.68
CA THR A 59 -16.04 -10.68 21.84
C THR A 59 -16.26 -12.16 21.49
N ASN A 60 -16.50 -12.46 20.22
CA ASN A 60 -16.63 -13.84 19.75
C ASN A 60 -16.18 -13.98 18.28
N LEU A 61 -15.95 -15.21 17.84
CA LEU A 61 -15.45 -15.57 16.53
C LEU A 61 -16.57 -15.97 15.54
N ASN A 62 -17.82 -15.75 15.89
CA ASN A 62 -18.94 -16.05 14.99
C ASN A 62 -18.91 -15.16 13.75
N ASP A 63 -19.43 -15.67 12.62
CA ASP A 63 -19.58 -14.86 11.41
C ASP A 63 -20.50 -13.66 11.61
N SER A 64 -21.56 -13.82 12.40
CA SER A 64 -22.58 -12.80 12.61
C SER A 64 -23.16 -12.84 14.02
N GLY A 65 -24.03 -11.89 14.34
CA GLY A 65 -24.61 -11.70 15.67
C GLY A 65 -23.80 -10.74 16.52
N THR A 66 -24.39 -10.31 17.63
CA THR A 66 -23.78 -9.35 18.57
C THR A 66 -22.40 -9.81 19.04
N GLY A 67 -21.45 -8.89 19.05
CA GLY A 67 -20.06 -9.16 19.43
C GLY A 67 -19.18 -9.78 18.34
N SER A 68 -19.74 -10.11 17.16
CA SER A 68 -18.94 -10.55 16.01
C SER A 68 -18.29 -9.38 15.28
N LEU A 69 -17.25 -9.64 14.46
CA LEU A 69 -16.63 -8.62 13.62
C LEU A 69 -17.63 -8.03 12.60
N ARG A 70 -18.47 -8.85 12.00
CA ARG A 70 -19.50 -8.39 11.06
C ARG A 70 -20.50 -7.46 11.73
N TRP A 71 -20.92 -7.76 12.94
CA TRP A 71 -21.77 -6.89 13.75
C TRP A 71 -21.05 -5.58 14.08
N ALA A 72 -19.80 -5.62 14.51
CA ALA A 72 -19.01 -4.42 14.79
C ALA A 72 -18.88 -3.51 13.55
N LEU A 73 -18.66 -4.09 12.38
CA LEU A 73 -18.61 -3.36 11.10
C LEU A 73 -19.97 -2.76 10.69
N SER A 74 -21.08 -3.36 11.09
CA SER A 74 -22.43 -2.84 10.79
C SER A 74 -22.86 -1.66 11.66
N GLN A 75 -22.15 -1.41 12.77
CA GLN A 75 -22.49 -0.27 13.63
C GLN A 75 -22.25 1.05 12.90
N SER A 76 -23.14 2.01 13.11
CA SER A 76 -23.07 3.32 12.47
C SER A 76 -21.99 4.23 13.07
N GLY A 77 -21.52 5.19 12.29
CA GLY A 77 -20.59 6.25 12.71
C GLY A 77 -19.12 5.82 12.70
N THR A 78 -18.27 6.74 13.10
CA THR A 78 -16.82 6.54 13.22
C THR A 78 -16.50 5.56 14.35
N LYS A 79 -15.63 4.58 14.11
CA LYS A 79 -15.36 3.51 15.07
C LYS A 79 -13.98 2.88 14.95
N THR A 80 -13.44 2.50 16.10
CA THR A 80 -12.27 1.63 16.22
C THR A 80 -12.73 0.27 16.74
N ILE A 81 -12.47 -0.78 15.97
CA ILE A 81 -12.80 -2.16 16.30
C ILE A 81 -11.57 -2.79 16.93
N VAL A 82 -11.72 -3.29 18.14
CA VAL A 82 -10.72 -4.03 18.92
C VAL A 82 -11.19 -5.44 19.20
N PHE A 83 -10.27 -6.35 19.51
CA PHE A 83 -10.58 -7.77 19.68
C PHE A 83 -10.21 -8.22 21.08
N ASP A 84 -11.18 -8.81 21.76
CA ASP A 84 -10.99 -9.47 23.07
C ASP A 84 -10.76 -10.98 22.90
N VAL A 85 -10.83 -11.46 21.67
CA VAL A 85 -10.67 -12.88 21.29
C VAL A 85 -9.66 -13.04 20.19
N SER A 86 -9.11 -14.25 20.03
CA SER A 86 -8.25 -14.62 18.91
C SER A 86 -8.69 -15.94 18.28
N GLY A 87 -8.36 -16.13 17.00
CA GLY A 87 -8.67 -17.38 16.30
C GLY A 87 -9.18 -17.15 14.87
N TYR A 88 -9.96 -18.12 14.41
CA TYR A 88 -10.53 -18.14 13.07
C TYR A 88 -11.97 -17.63 13.08
N ILE A 89 -12.26 -16.67 12.20
CA ILE A 89 -13.63 -16.28 11.88
C ILE A 89 -13.98 -16.91 10.54
N ASP A 90 -14.83 -17.93 10.56
CA ASP A 90 -15.29 -18.63 9.38
C ASP A 90 -16.45 -17.87 8.75
N LEU A 91 -16.11 -17.02 7.81
CA LEU A 91 -17.08 -16.20 7.10
C LEU A 91 -18.04 -17.09 6.31
N LYS A 92 -19.30 -16.73 6.27
CA LYS A 92 -20.36 -17.38 5.46
C LYS A 92 -20.76 -16.55 4.24
N SER A 93 -20.22 -15.35 4.14
CA SER A 93 -20.38 -14.44 3.01
C SER A 93 -19.29 -13.37 3.03
N GLN A 94 -19.14 -12.65 1.92
CA GLN A 94 -18.23 -11.51 1.84
C GLN A 94 -18.37 -10.57 3.04
N LEU A 95 -17.26 -10.17 3.63
CA LEU A 95 -17.22 -9.22 4.74
C LEU A 95 -16.95 -7.82 4.22
N ASN A 96 -17.96 -6.98 4.25
CA ASN A 96 -17.85 -5.59 3.80
C ASN A 96 -17.26 -4.73 4.93
N VAL A 97 -16.15 -4.05 4.64
CA VAL A 97 -15.61 -3.02 5.53
C VAL A 97 -16.49 -1.78 5.43
N SER A 98 -16.71 -1.09 6.52
CA SER A 98 -17.45 0.19 6.55
C SER A 98 -16.51 1.39 6.60
N SER A 99 -16.97 2.55 6.12
CA SER A 99 -16.21 3.79 6.15
C SER A 99 -15.94 4.27 7.58
N ASN A 100 -14.93 5.16 7.72
CA ASN A 100 -14.52 5.77 8.98
C ASN A 100 -14.22 4.73 10.09
N THR A 101 -13.51 3.67 9.70
CA THR A 101 -13.27 2.52 10.56
C THR A 101 -11.78 2.24 10.71
N THR A 102 -11.36 1.95 11.92
CA THR A 102 -10.08 1.29 12.22
C THR A 102 -10.35 -0.13 12.69
N ILE A 103 -9.78 -1.14 12.01
CA ILE A 103 -9.75 -2.53 12.47
C ILE A 103 -8.37 -2.76 13.07
N ALA A 104 -8.31 -2.84 14.39
CA ALA A 104 -7.08 -2.93 15.18
C ALA A 104 -6.78 -4.39 15.54
N GLY A 105 -6.40 -5.22 14.56
CA GLY A 105 -6.13 -6.65 14.76
C GLY A 105 -5.01 -6.93 15.77
N GLN A 106 -4.09 -5.99 16.01
CA GLN A 106 -3.04 -6.10 17.02
C GLN A 106 -3.55 -6.14 18.47
N THR A 107 -4.81 -5.81 18.71
CA THR A 107 -5.42 -5.90 20.04
C THR A 107 -5.87 -7.31 20.40
N ALA A 108 -5.98 -8.20 19.41
CA ALA A 108 -6.35 -9.58 19.65
C ALA A 108 -5.27 -10.30 20.46
N PRO A 109 -5.65 -11.09 21.48
CA PRO A 109 -4.70 -11.89 22.24
C PRO A 109 -4.08 -12.99 21.38
N GLY A 110 -3.01 -13.62 21.89
CA GLY A 110 -2.38 -14.80 21.27
C GLY A 110 -2.04 -14.61 19.80
N ASP A 111 -2.48 -15.52 18.96
CA ASP A 111 -2.14 -15.55 17.53
C ASP A 111 -2.95 -14.57 16.65
N GLY A 112 -3.81 -13.74 17.23
CA GLY A 112 -4.57 -12.73 16.49
C GLY A 112 -5.74 -13.31 15.68
N ILE A 113 -6.22 -12.55 14.69
CA ILE A 113 -7.43 -12.86 13.92
C ILE A 113 -7.12 -13.32 12.51
N THR A 114 -7.77 -14.42 12.11
CA THR A 114 -7.73 -14.92 10.72
C THR A 114 -9.15 -15.05 10.18
N LEU A 115 -9.44 -14.35 9.09
CA LEU A 115 -10.67 -14.47 8.32
C LEU A 115 -10.53 -15.58 7.28
N ARG A 116 -11.50 -16.50 7.19
CA ARG A 116 -11.44 -17.61 6.24
C ARG A 116 -12.65 -17.60 5.28
N TYR A 117 -12.46 -18.20 4.14
CA TYR A 117 -13.46 -18.62 3.15
C TYR A 117 -14.06 -17.55 2.27
N TYR A 118 -14.20 -16.32 2.72
CA TYR A 118 -14.77 -15.24 1.92
C TYR A 118 -13.89 -13.98 1.94
N THR A 119 -14.14 -13.10 1.01
CA THR A 119 -13.41 -11.87 0.77
C THR A 119 -13.60 -10.84 1.88
N LEU A 120 -12.51 -10.19 2.28
CA LEU A 120 -12.56 -8.91 2.99
C LEU A 120 -12.64 -7.79 1.95
N TYR A 121 -13.78 -7.12 1.84
CA TYR A 121 -14.14 -6.24 0.75
C TYR A 121 -14.21 -4.75 1.13
N PHE A 122 -13.54 -3.90 0.35
CA PHE A 122 -13.45 -2.46 0.60
C PHE A 122 -14.26 -1.62 -0.41
N GLY A 123 -14.96 -2.21 -1.35
CA GLY A 123 -15.58 -1.49 -2.48
C GLY A 123 -16.68 -0.48 -2.12
N LYS A 124 -17.05 -0.35 -0.85
CA LYS A 124 -18.03 0.62 -0.34
C LYS A 124 -17.50 1.48 0.81
N SER A 125 -16.19 1.48 1.07
CA SER A 125 -15.63 2.09 2.27
C SER A 125 -14.50 3.07 1.95
N ASP A 126 -14.60 4.25 2.53
CA ASP A 126 -13.56 5.28 2.53
C ASP A 126 -13.09 5.56 3.96
N ASN A 127 -11.88 6.09 4.10
CA ASN A 127 -11.26 6.43 5.38
C ASN A 127 -11.15 5.22 6.31
N VAL A 128 -10.30 4.26 5.94
CA VAL A 128 -10.17 2.97 6.62
C VAL A 128 -8.72 2.66 6.96
N ILE A 129 -8.50 2.20 8.18
CA ILE A 129 -7.24 1.63 8.67
C ILE A 129 -7.48 0.15 9.01
N VAL A 130 -6.68 -0.77 8.45
CA VAL A 130 -6.69 -2.18 8.84
C VAL A 130 -5.28 -2.61 9.18
N ARG A 131 -5.13 -3.18 10.37
CA ARG A 131 -3.84 -3.64 10.86
C ARG A 131 -3.90 -5.04 11.43
N PHE A 132 -2.87 -5.85 11.18
CA PHE A 132 -2.64 -7.17 11.76
C PHE A 132 -3.80 -8.16 11.56
N ILE A 133 -4.46 -8.13 10.40
CA ILE A 133 -5.50 -9.10 10.00
C ILE A 133 -4.94 -10.08 8.98
N ARG A 134 -5.27 -11.34 9.14
CA ARG A 134 -4.98 -12.38 8.15
C ARG A 134 -6.26 -12.74 7.39
N CYS A 135 -6.18 -12.81 6.06
CA CYS A 135 -7.25 -13.33 5.21
C CYS A 135 -6.74 -14.59 4.50
N ARG A 136 -7.42 -15.69 4.72
CA ARG A 136 -7.17 -16.99 4.10
C ARG A 136 -8.42 -17.39 3.35
N ARG A 137 -8.54 -16.84 2.12
CA ARG A 137 -9.75 -17.00 1.31
C ARG A 137 -10.11 -18.48 1.18
N SER A 138 -9.14 -19.30 0.79
CA SER A 138 -9.27 -20.74 0.66
C SER A 138 -10.46 -21.17 -0.22
N GLN A 139 -10.35 -22.32 -0.82
CA GLN A 139 -11.47 -22.95 -1.52
C GLN A 139 -12.24 -23.78 -0.50
N VAL A 140 -13.43 -23.35 -0.15
CA VAL A 140 -14.38 -24.22 0.52
C VAL A 140 -15.16 -24.97 -0.54
N LYS A 141 -15.52 -26.19 -0.24
CA LYS A 141 -16.46 -26.95 -1.05
C LYS A 141 -17.65 -26.04 -1.40
N ASP A 142 -17.93 -25.87 -2.66
CA ASP A 142 -19.04 -25.10 -3.19
C ASP A 142 -18.87 -23.55 -3.21
N VAL A 143 -17.72 -22.99 -2.83
CA VAL A 143 -17.45 -21.56 -2.97
C VAL A 143 -16.48 -21.32 -4.11
N ASN A 144 -17.01 -21.24 -5.31
CA ASN A 144 -16.27 -20.84 -6.51
C ASN A 144 -16.88 -19.57 -7.10
N ASP A 145 -16.68 -18.47 -6.42
CA ASP A 145 -17.18 -17.15 -6.80
C ASP A 145 -16.15 -16.30 -7.58
N GLY A 146 -14.97 -16.87 -7.87
CA GLY A 146 -13.91 -16.16 -8.59
C GLY A 146 -13.38 -14.94 -7.85
N ALA A 147 -13.43 -14.95 -6.51
CA ALA A 147 -13.15 -13.76 -5.72
C ALA A 147 -11.74 -13.73 -5.15
N ASP A 148 -11.26 -12.50 -4.95
CA ASP A 148 -10.00 -12.17 -4.29
C ASP A 148 -10.07 -12.48 -2.78
N ALA A 149 -8.91 -12.67 -2.14
CA ALA A 149 -8.88 -12.73 -0.68
C ALA A 149 -9.21 -11.37 -0.06
N THR A 150 -8.75 -10.28 -0.71
CA THR A 150 -9.14 -8.91 -0.36
C THR A 150 -9.04 -7.98 -1.56
N TRP A 151 -9.97 -7.06 -1.67
CA TRP A 151 -9.87 -6.05 -2.73
C TRP A 151 -10.70 -4.79 -2.44
N GLY A 152 -10.32 -3.70 -3.14
CA GLY A 152 -11.03 -2.43 -3.12
C GLY A 152 -10.69 -1.58 -4.33
N ARG A 153 -11.70 -0.93 -4.90
CA ARG A 153 -11.57 -0.07 -6.07
C ARG A 153 -12.42 1.18 -5.95
N ASN A 154 -11.96 2.29 -6.53
CA ASN A 154 -12.66 3.58 -6.52
C ASN A 154 -12.95 4.10 -5.11
N ARG A 155 -11.99 3.93 -4.20
CA ARG A 155 -12.11 4.32 -2.79
C ARG A 155 -11.06 5.38 -2.43
N LYS A 156 -11.25 6.00 -1.26
CA LYS A 156 -10.38 7.08 -0.78
C LYS A 156 -9.87 6.81 0.63
N ASN A 157 -8.60 7.16 0.86
CA ASN A 157 -8.01 7.17 2.19
C ASN A 157 -8.05 5.79 2.87
N ILE A 158 -7.25 4.85 2.38
CA ILE A 158 -7.14 3.50 2.95
C ILE A 158 -5.68 3.20 3.24
N ILE A 159 -5.40 2.64 4.41
CA ILE A 159 -4.10 2.07 4.75
C ILE A 159 -4.25 0.66 5.32
N LEU A 160 -3.51 -0.28 4.72
CA LEU A 160 -3.36 -1.66 5.18
C LEU A 160 -1.95 -1.83 5.72
N ASP A 161 -1.81 -2.33 6.94
CA ASP A 161 -0.53 -2.44 7.63
C ASP A 161 -0.38 -3.76 8.36
N HIS A 162 0.75 -4.45 8.16
CA HIS A 162 1.06 -5.74 8.80
C HIS A 162 -0.04 -6.81 8.60
N CYS A 163 -0.71 -6.80 7.46
CA CYS A 163 -1.72 -7.80 7.11
C CYS A 163 -1.11 -8.95 6.30
N SER A 164 -1.81 -10.09 6.28
CA SER A 164 -1.38 -11.25 5.51
C SER A 164 -2.54 -11.84 4.72
N PHE A 165 -2.37 -11.95 3.41
CA PHE A 165 -3.40 -12.37 2.47
C PHE A 165 -2.90 -13.59 1.68
N SER A 166 -3.74 -14.63 1.56
CA SER A 166 -3.38 -15.87 0.84
C SER A 166 -4.59 -16.65 0.39
N TRP A 167 -4.34 -17.63 -0.50
CA TRP A 167 -5.26 -18.71 -0.89
C TRP A 167 -6.51 -18.20 -1.60
N SER A 168 -6.32 -17.22 -2.47
CA SER A 168 -7.40 -16.67 -3.29
C SER A 168 -7.83 -17.60 -4.42
N ILE A 169 -9.02 -17.41 -4.91
CA ILE A 169 -9.55 -18.07 -6.10
C ILE A 169 -9.19 -17.26 -7.36
N ASP A 170 -9.26 -15.94 -7.31
CA ASP A 170 -8.71 -15.03 -8.33
C ASP A 170 -7.45 -14.36 -7.78
N GLU A 171 -7.41 -13.08 -7.50
CA GLU A 171 -6.22 -12.41 -6.95
C GLU A 171 -6.16 -12.50 -5.42
N VAL A 172 -4.94 -12.47 -4.88
CA VAL A 172 -4.76 -12.42 -3.43
C VAL A 172 -5.15 -11.05 -2.87
N ALA A 173 -4.66 -9.96 -3.46
CA ALA A 173 -4.96 -8.61 -2.97
C ALA A 173 -4.95 -7.59 -4.11
N SER A 174 -6.12 -7.08 -4.50
CA SER A 174 -6.26 -6.11 -5.58
C SER A 174 -6.74 -4.75 -5.08
N PHE A 175 -5.89 -3.73 -5.22
CA PHE A 175 -6.22 -2.35 -4.87
C PHE A 175 -5.78 -1.41 -5.98
N TYR A 176 -6.74 -0.84 -6.70
CA TYR A 176 -6.49 0.05 -7.83
C TYR A 176 -7.60 1.07 -8.01
N ASP A 177 -7.33 2.14 -8.74
CA ASP A 177 -8.22 3.29 -8.84
C ASP A 177 -8.67 3.82 -7.47
N ASN A 178 -7.76 3.82 -6.48
CA ASN A 178 -8.01 4.38 -5.16
C ASN A 178 -7.23 5.70 -5.01
N LEU A 179 -7.75 6.62 -4.21
CA LEU A 179 -7.07 7.88 -3.88
C LEU A 179 -6.47 7.80 -2.47
N ASN A 180 -5.18 8.18 -2.32
CA ASN A 180 -4.45 8.15 -1.05
C ASN A 180 -4.48 6.76 -0.39
N PHE A 181 -3.94 5.79 -1.11
CA PHE A 181 -3.85 4.40 -0.67
C PHE A 181 -2.44 4.05 -0.19
N THR A 182 -2.34 3.25 0.85
CA THR A 182 -1.09 2.57 1.25
C THR A 182 -1.33 1.12 1.63
N MET A 183 -0.49 0.22 1.11
CA MET A 183 -0.30 -1.13 1.62
C MET A 183 1.17 -1.27 2.04
N GLN A 184 1.41 -1.48 3.33
CA GLN A 184 2.75 -1.58 3.88
C GLN A 184 2.91 -2.78 4.81
N TRP A 185 4.11 -3.39 4.80
CA TRP A 185 4.49 -4.50 5.68
C TRP A 185 3.54 -5.70 5.59
N CYS A 186 2.91 -5.90 4.44
CA CYS A 186 1.94 -6.97 4.21
C CYS A 186 2.58 -8.16 3.49
N ASN A 187 2.03 -9.35 3.75
CA ASN A 187 2.31 -10.57 2.99
C ASN A 187 1.18 -10.80 1.99
N VAL A 188 1.53 -10.99 0.72
CA VAL A 188 0.64 -11.34 -0.39
C VAL A 188 1.19 -12.59 -1.02
N THR A 189 0.68 -13.76 -0.64
CA THR A 189 1.36 -15.01 -0.93
C THR A 189 0.40 -16.15 -1.27
N GLU A 190 0.92 -17.17 -1.94
CA GLU A 190 0.29 -18.50 -2.04
C GLU A 190 -1.13 -18.46 -2.62
N ALA A 191 -1.30 -17.78 -3.76
CA ALA A 191 -2.55 -17.87 -4.51
C ALA A 191 -2.77 -19.30 -5.01
N LEU A 192 -4.00 -19.79 -4.99
CA LEU A 192 -4.33 -21.14 -5.42
C LEU A 192 -4.15 -21.27 -6.94
N ALA A 193 -3.44 -22.32 -7.37
CA ALA A 193 -3.15 -22.54 -8.79
C ALA A 193 -4.35 -23.10 -9.57
N ASN A 194 -5.08 -24.03 -8.98
CA ASN A 194 -6.26 -24.66 -9.58
C ASN A 194 -7.46 -24.52 -8.63
N PRO A 195 -7.98 -23.29 -8.42
CA PRO A 195 -9.01 -23.05 -7.42
C PRO A 195 -10.43 -23.43 -7.87
N GLY A 196 -10.60 -23.94 -9.09
CA GLY A 196 -11.89 -24.16 -9.70
C GLY A 196 -12.51 -22.89 -10.31
N HIS A 197 -11.74 -21.85 -10.55
CA HIS A 197 -12.21 -20.64 -11.19
C HIS A 197 -12.76 -20.90 -12.59
N SER A 198 -13.85 -20.24 -12.98
CA SER A 198 -14.53 -20.45 -14.28
C SER A 198 -13.64 -20.20 -15.51
N LYS A 199 -12.56 -19.41 -15.35
CA LYS A 199 -11.56 -19.15 -16.41
C LYS A 199 -10.37 -20.11 -16.36
N GLY A 200 -10.42 -21.17 -15.54
CA GLY A 200 -9.35 -22.17 -15.41
C GLY A 200 -8.28 -21.79 -14.37
N ALA A 201 -7.04 -22.24 -14.61
CA ALA A 201 -5.92 -22.05 -13.69
C ALA A 201 -5.63 -20.56 -13.43
N HIS A 202 -5.34 -20.24 -12.19
CA HIS A 202 -5.07 -18.89 -11.71
C HIS A 202 -3.73 -18.81 -10.97
N SER A 203 -3.68 -18.46 -9.70
CA SER A 203 -2.48 -18.14 -8.91
C SER A 203 -1.98 -16.72 -9.17
N PHE A 204 -2.86 -15.74 -8.91
CA PHE A 204 -2.59 -14.33 -9.19
C PHE A 204 -2.39 -13.54 -7.89
N GLY A 205 -1.37 -12.68 -7.87
CA GLY A 205 -1.05 -11.84 -6.73
C GLY A 205 -2.02 -10.69 -6.54
N GLY A 206 -2.02 -9.71 -7.44
CA GLY A 206 -2.95 -8.61 -7.33
C GLY A 206 -2.79 -7.56 -8.42
N ILE A 207 -3.86 -6.80 -8.64
CA ILE A 207 -3.86 -5.60 -9.47
C ILE A 207 -3.65 -4.39 -8.56
N TRP A 208 -2.56 -3.66 -8.77
CA TRP A 208 -2.14 -2.53 -7.95
C TRP A 208 -2.09 -1.24 -8.75
N GLY A 209 -2.62 -0.17 -8.18
CA GLY A 209 -2.65 1.13 -8.85
C GLY A 209 -3.36 2.18 -8.03
N GLY A 210 -3.49 3.38 -8.56
CA GLY A 210 -4.32 4.41 -7.95
C GLY A 210 -3.83 5.83 -8.13
N LYS A 211 -4.66 6.73 -7.69
CA LYS A 211 -4.43 8.18 -7.65
C LYS A 211 -3.73 8.50 -6.34
N ASN A 212 -2.38 8.54 -6.36
CA ASN A 212 -1.54 8.55 -5.18
C ASN A 212 -1.66 7.24 -4.36
N ALA A 213 -1.04 6.17 -4.85
CA ALA A 213 -0.98 4.86 -4.18
C ALA A 213 0.46 4.47 -3.84
N SER A 214 0.67 3.97 -2.63
CA SER A 214 1.96 3.46 -2.15
C SER A 214 1.86 1.99 -1.77
N PHE A 215 2.80 1.21 -2.26
CA PHE A 215 2.98 -0.19 -1.93
C PHE A 215 4.43 -0.41 -1.52
N HIS A 216 4.69 -0.58 -0.23
CA HIS A 216 6.07 -0.67 0.23
C HIS A 216 6.27 -1.66 1.37
N HIS A 217 7.48 -2.21 1.45
CA HIS A 217 7.86 -3.20 2.46
C HIS A 217 6.94 -4.43 2.47
N ASN A 218 6.39 -4.81 1.31
CA ASN A 218 5.55 -5.98 1.18
C ASN A 218 6.34 -7.19 0.71
N PHE A 219 5.92 -8.36 1.13
CA PHE A 219 6.44 -9.65 0.68
C PHE A 219 5.42 -10.31 -0.25
N LEU A 220 5.83 -10.57 -1.49
CA LEU A 220 5.02 -11.23 -2.52
C LEU A 220 5.69 -12.55 -2.90
N ALA A 221 5.00 -13.69 -2.72
CA ALA A 221 5.62 -14.97 -2.99
C ALA A 221 4.64 -16.05 -3.45
N HIS A 222 5.16 -17.01 -4.21
CA HIS A 222 4.45 -18.23 -4.62
C HIS A 222 3.15 -17.95 -5.38
N MET A 223 3.26 -17.09 -6.39
CA MET A 223 2.18 -16.74 -7.31
C MET A 223 2.69 -16.78 -8.74
N GLN A 224 1.91 -17.29 -9.67
CA GLN A 224 2.37 -17.45 -11.06
C GLN A 224 2.36 -16.13 -11.83
N ASN A 225 1.45 -15.22 -11.49
CA ASN A 225 1.25 -13.99 -12.25
C ASN A 225 0.80 -12.83 -11.35
N ARG A 226 0.79 -11.60 -11.87
CA ARG A 226 0.36 -10.38 -11.15
C ARG A 226 1.11 -10.16 -9.83
N VAL A 227 2.45 -10.13 -9.89
CA VAL A 227 3.34 -10.03 -8.71
C VAL A 227 4.13 -8.70 -8.71
N PRO A 228 3.46 -7.54 -8.64
CA PRO A 228 2.07 -7.28 -8.93
C PRO A 228 1.79 -7.02 -10.43
N ARG A 229 0.51 -6.86 -10.83
CA ARG A 229 0.12 -6.19 -12.06
C ARG A 229 -0.20 -4.75 -11.77
N PHE A 230 0.50 -3.80 -12.38
CA PHE A 230 0.13 -2.40 -12.30
C PHE A 230 -1.08 -2.09 -13.16
N ASN A 231 -2.07 -1.41 -12.57
CA ASN A 231 -3.31 -1.05 -13.27
C ASN A 231 -3.08 -0.01 -14.37
N GLY A 232 -2.24 0.99 -14.10
CA GLY A 232 -2.13 2.18 -14.92
C GLY A 232 -3.44 2.99 -14.91
N ALA A 233 -3.54 3.98 -15.78
CA ALA A 233 -4.79 4.74 -15.97
C ALA A 233 -5.77 4.02 -16.89
N ARG A 234 -5.85 2.70 -16.81
CA ARG A 234 -6.67 1.84 -17.70
C ARG A 234 -8.16 2.14 -17.65
N TYR A 235 -8.63 2.67 -16.52
CA TYR A 235 -10.01 3.07 -16.35
C TYR A 235 -10.10 4.58 -16.10
N ASN A 236 -11.11 5.22 -16.66
CA ASN A 236 -11.35 6.64 -16.46
C ASN A 236 -12.10 6.88 -15.14
N TRP A 237 -11.40 6.67 -14.00
CA TRP A 237 -11.93 7.05 -12.71
C TRP A 237 -11.47 8.46 -12.36
N ASP A 238 -12.42 9.34 -12.06
CA ASP A 238 -12.23 10.77 -11.82
C ASP A 238 -12.23 11.19 -10.34
N GLY A 239 -12.15 10.24 -9.44
CA GLY A 239 -12.13 10.46 -8.00
C GLY A 239 -10.82 11.05 -7.44
N TYR A 240 -10.01 11.69 -8.27
CA TYR A 240 -8.75 12.36 -7.92
C TYR A 240 -8.97 13.87 -7.68
N ASP A 241 -7.93 14.52 -7.17
CA ASP A 241 -7.93 15.97 -6.96
C ASP A 241 -7.75 16.70 -8.31
N LYS A 242 -8.84 17.30 -8.79
CA LYS A 242 -8.88 18.02 -10.07
C LYS A 242 -8.21 19.40 -10.01
N THR A 243 -7.83 19.87 -8.83
CA THR A 243 -7.02 21.09 -8.68
C THR A 243 -5.54 20.83 -8.92
N LEU A 244 -5.10 19.57 -8.75
CA LEU A 244 -3.71 19.13 -8.93
C LEU A 244 -3.47 18.44 -10.28
N TYR A 245 -4.48 17.83 -10.86
CA TYR A 245 -4.34 17.00 -12.06
C TYR A 245 -5.45 17.28 -13.08
N GLU A 246 -5.06 17.42 -14.33
CA GLU A 246 -5.99 17.68 -15.43
C GLU A 246 -6.81 16.45 -15.84
N ASN A 247 -6.22 15.26 -15.69
CA ASN A 247 -6.84 14.03 -16.16
C ASN A 247 -6.37 12.81 -15.34
N SER A 248 -7.01 11.68 -15.56
CA SER A 248 -6.72 10.44 -14.84
C SER A 248 -5.33 9.86 -15.13
N ILE A 249 -4.71 10.19 -16.27
CA ILE A 249 -3.32 9.78 -16.57
C ILE A 249 -2.35 10.52 -15.63
N GLN A 250 -2.50 11.82 -15.50
CA GLN A 250 -1.64 12.61 -14.62
C GLN A 250 -1.81 12.22 -13.15
N ALA A 251 -3.04 11.88 -12.77
CA ALA A 251 -3.38 11.51 -11.41
C ALA A 251 -2.97 10.08 -11.03
N GLU A 252 -2.80 9.17 -12.01
CA GLU A 252 -2.34 7.79 -11.73
C GLU A 252 -0.88 7.80 -11.31
N ARG A 253 -0.62 7.62 -10.01
CA ARG A 253 0.70 7.73 -9.39
C ARG A 253 0.90 6.60 -8.40
N VAL A 254 1.81 5.69 -8.74
CA VAL A 254 2.12 4.51 -7.95
C VAL A 254 3.55 4.56 -7.47
N ASP A 255 3.75 4.37 -6.18
CA ASP A 255 5.04 4.16 -5.57
C ASP A 255 5.18 2.73 -5.07
N PHE A 256 5.98 1.94 -5.77
CA PHE A 256 6.28 0.55 -5.46
C PHE A 256 7.74 0.43 -5.07
N ARG A 257 8.00 0.25 -3.77
CA ARG A 257 9.37 0.25 -3.25
C ARG A 257 9.62 -0.69 -2.09
N ASN A 258 10.88 -1.06 -1.90
CA ASN A 258 11.34 -1.86 -0.77
C ASN A 258 10.52 -3.15 -0.59
N CYS A 259 9.98 -3.70 -1.66
CA CYS A 259 9.23 -4.95 -1.66
C CYS A 259 10.13 -6.13 -2.03
N VAL A 260 9.76 -7.31 -1.56
CA VAL A 260 10.42 -8.57 -1.90
C VAL A 260 9.47 -9.39 -2.76
N MET A 261 9.92 -9.78 -3.95
CA MET A 261 9.24 -10.75 -4.81
C MET A 261 10.04 -12.05 -4.79
N TYR A 262 9.40 -13.13 -4.38
CA TYR A 262 10.02 -14.45 -4.33
C TYR A 262 9.21 -15.48 -5.10
N ASN A 263 9.90 -16.32 -5.86
CA ASN A 263 9.32 -17.48 -6.53
C ASN A 263 8.03 -17.17 -7.30
N TRP A 264 8.05 -16.08 -8.10
CA TRP A 264 6.99 -15.86 -9.09
C TRP A 264 7.07 -16.96 -10.15
N GLY A 265 5.92 -17.41 -10.65
CA GLY A 265 5.89 -18.60 -11.52
C GLY A 265 6.29 -18.34 -12.97
N ASN A 266 5.72 -19.14 -13.85
CA ASN A 266 5.99 -19.11 -15.29
C ASN A 266 5.24 -18.00 -16.05
N GLY A 267 4.38 -17.25 -15.38
CA GLY A 267 3.68 -16.12 -15.96
C GLY A 267 4.52 -14.84 -16.03
N ASN A 268 3.87 -13.71 -16.09
CA ASN A 268 4.57 -12.42 -16.28
C ASN A 268 5.32 -11.91 -15.04
N GLY A 269 5.09 -12.49 -13.86
CA GLY A 269 5.62 -11.93 -12.62
C GLY A 269 5.06 -10.51 -12.38
N CYS A 270 5.95 -9.52 -12.31
CA CYS A 270 5.59 -8.11 -12.27
C CYS A 270 5.36 -7.58 -13.70
N TYR A 271 4.25 -6.88 -13.94
CA TYR A 271 3.94 -6.29 -15.25
C TYR A 271 2.82 -5.24 -15.16
N GLY A 272 2.50 -4.60 -16.26
CA GLY A 272 1.31 -3.78 -16.39
C GLY A 272 1.57 -2.34 -16.80
N GLY A 273 0.76 -1.42 -16.25
CA GLY A 273 0.80 -0.01 -16.53
C GLY A 273 0.14 0.42 -17.85
N PRO A 274 -0.92 -0.27 -18.36
CA PRO A 274 -1.63 0.16 -19.54
C PRO A 274 -2.43 1.44 -19.27
N GLY A 275 -2.63 2.27 -20.30
CA GLY A 275 -3.45 3.48 -20.21
C GLY A 275 -2.72 4.72 -19.68
N GLY A 276 -1.44 4.62 -19.38
CA GLY A 276 -0.63 5.73 -18.88
C GLY A 276 -0.55 5.82 -17.34
N GLY A 277 -0.02 6.93 -16.86
CA GLY A 277 0.29 7.16 -15.45
C GLY A 277 1.78 7.10 -15.15
N TYR A 278 2.12 7.10 -13.86
CA TYR A 278 3.50 7.18 -13.38
C TYR A 278 3.73 6.10 -12.32
N ILE A 279 4.80 5.33 -12.47
CA ILE A 279 5.13 4.22 -11.58
C ILE A 279 6.59 4.33 -11.15
N ASN A 280 6.83 4.43 -9.85
CA ASN A 280 8.15 4.25 -9.26
C ASN A 280 8.34 2.78 -8.89
N MET A 281 9.47 2.19 -9.29
CA MET A 281 9.93 0.87 -8.86
C MET A 281 11.32 1.01 -8.24
N ILE A 282 11.38 1.16 -6.92
CA ILE A 282 12.60 1.60 -6.24
C ILE A 282 13.01 0.59 -5.17
N ASN A 283 14.28 0.18 -5.20
CA ASN A 283 14.90 -0.65 -4.16
C ASN A 283 14.13 -1.95 -3.88
N ASN A 284 13.52 -2.57 -4.88
CA ASN A 284 12.85 -3.86 -4.72
C ASN A 284 13.85 -5.01 -4.85
N TYR A 285 13.56 -6.12 -4.19
CA TYR A 285 14.38 -7.32 -4.18
C TYR A 285 13.66 -8.46 -4.89
N TYR A 286 14.25 -8.95 -5.98
CA TYR A 286 13.72 -10.01 -6.81
C TYR A 286 14.55 -11.28 -6.57
N LYS A 287 13.95 -12.28 -5.94
CA LYS A 287 14.55 -13.59 -5.70
C LYS A 287 13.83 -14.67 -6.51
N ALA A 288 14.42 -15.10 -7.60
CA ALA A 288 13.91 -16.24 -8.35
C ALA A 288 13.87 -17.49 -7.47
N GLY A 289 12.82 -18.28 -7.60
CA GLY A 289 12.63 -19.55 -6.92
C GLY A 289 12.50 -20.72 -7.89
N PRO A 290 12.19 -21.91 -7.38
CA PRO A 290 12.07 -23.12 -8.24
C PRO A 290 11.03 -22.99 -9.35
N GLY A 291 9.92 -22.28 -9.11
CA GLY A 291 8.85 -22.07 -10.08
C GLY A 291 9.09 -20.92 -11.06
N THR A 292 10.18 -20.15 -10.90
CA THR A 292 10.40 -18.93 -11.69
C THR A 292 11.04 -19.24 -13.03
N SER A 293 10.36 -18.93 -14.13
CA SER A 293 10.90 -19.08 -15.49
C SER A 293 11.68 -17.85 -15.97
N ASN A 294 11.16 -16.66 -15.79
CA ASN A 294 11.78 -15.40 -16.21
C ASN A 294 12.60 -14.78 -15.06
N LYS A 295 13.72 -15.40 -14.72
CA LYS A 295 14.47 -15.18 -13.46
C LYS A 295 15.05 -13.79 -13.31
N THR A 296 15.33 -13.09 -14.41
CA THR A 296 15.92 -11.75 -14.40
C THR A 296 14.94 -10.64 -14.73
N ARG A 297 13.64 -10.94 -14.88
CA ARG A 297 12.64 -9.95 -15.20
C ARG A 297 12.34 -9.06 -13.99
N VAL A 298 12.47 -7.75 -14.17
CA VAL A 298 12.01 -6.73 -13.21
C VAL A 298 10.54 -6.40 -13.47
N THR A 299 10.19 -6.08 -14.70
CA THR A 299 8.79 -5.84 -15.10
C THR A 299 8.60 -5.99 -16.60
N GLN A 300 7.37 -6.24 -17.01
CA GLN A 300 6.95 -6.13 -18.41
C GLN A 300 5.96 -4.98 -18.54
N VAL A 301 6.33 -3.97 -19.33
CA VAL A 301 5.46 -2.84 -19.59
C VAL A 301 4.34 -3.25 -20.53
N SER A 302 3.11 -2.96 -20.13
CA SER A 302 1.92 -3.21 -20.95
C SER A 302 1.42 -1.92 -21.57
N VAL A 303 0.95 -2.02 -22.80
CA VAL A 303 0.21 -0.97 -23.49
C VAL A 303 -1.25 -1.33 -23.48
N SER A 304 -2.11 -0.36 -23.34
CA SER A 304 -3.54 -0.62 -23.46
C SER A 304 -3.94 -0.74 -24.93
N ASP A 305 -4.57 -1.84 -25.26
CA ASP A 305 -5.22 -2.00 -26.54
C ASP A 305 -6.68 -1.52 -26.50
N ALA A 306 -7.25 -1.24 -27.67
CA ALA A 306 -8.66 -0.91 -27.80
C ALA A 306 -9.58 -2.11 -27.47
N SER A 307 -9.01 -3.32 -27.33
CA SER A 307 -9.76 -4.58 -27.21
C SER A 307 -10.34 -4.84 -25.80
N ASN A 308 -9.96 -4.04 -24.81
CA ASN A 308 -10.47 -4.22 -23.44
C ASN A 308 -11.95 -3.80 -23.31
N GLY A 309 -12.78 -4.22 -24.24
CA GLY A 309 -14.23 -3.98 -24.28
C GLY A 309 -14.66 -2.52 -24.32
N GLY A 310 -13.89 -1.65 -24.95
CA GLY A 310 -14.16 -0.20 -25.06
C GLY A 310 -14.04 0.55 -23.72
N LYS A 311 -13.54 -0.10 -22.68
CA LYS A 311 -13.42 0.48 -21.33
C LYS A 311 -12.10 1.19 -21.09
N ASN A 312 -11.17 1.12 -22.05
CA ASN A 312 -9.90 1.79 -21.94
C ASN A 312 -9.98 3.19 -22.58
N PRO A 313 -9.97 4.27 -21.81
CA PRO A 313 -10.09 5.61 -22.34
C PRO A 313 -8.83 6.09 -23.09
N PHE A 314 -7.71 5.37 -22.95
CA PHE A 314 -6.41 5.79 -23.49
C PHE A 314 -5.72 4.64 -24.23
N PRO A 315 -6.26 4.18 -25.38
CA PRO A 315 -5.65 3.14 -26.18
C PRO A 315 -4.27 3.60 -26.69
N GLY A 316 -3.31 2.70 -26.72
CA GLY A 316 -1.95 3.00 -27.17
C GLY A 316 -1.03 3.64 -26.13
N TYR A 317 -1.50 3.91 -24.92
CA TYR A 317 -0.69 4.50 -23.85
C TYR A 317 -0.14 3.42 -22.90
N ALA A 318 1.12 3.65 -22.45
CA ALA A 318 1.73 2.95 -21.33
C ALA A 318 2.07 3.93 -20.21
N SER A 319 2.17 3.43 -18.99
CA SER A 319 2.70 4.23 -17.88
C SER A 319 4.16 4.61 -18.10
N ARG A 320 4.57 5.74 -17.52
CA ARG A 320 5.97 6.16 -17.40
C ARG A 320 6.56 5.56 -16.14
N TYR A 321 7.71 4.92 -16.27
CA TYR A 321 8.38 4.23 -15.18
C TYR A 321 9.63 4.98 -14.74
N TYR A 322 9.83 5.05 -13.44
CA TYR A 322 11.12 5.33 -12.82
C TYR A 322 11.59 4.08 -12.10
N ILE A 323 12.69 3.49 -12.53
CA ILE A 323 13.21 2.21 -12.05
C ILE A 323 14.64 2.43 -11.56
N ASN A 324 14.88 2.24 -10.27
CA ASN A 324 16.18 2.51 -9.67
C ASN A 324 16.44 1.66 -8.41
N GLY A 325 17.66 1.15 -8.27
CA GLY A 325 18.14 0.50 -7.07
C GLY A 325 17.60 -0.90 -6.84
N ASN A 326 16.97 -1.53 -7.83
CA ASN A 326 16.41 -2.87 -7.68
C ASN A 326 17.53 -3.93 -7.69
N TYR A 327 17.33 -4.98 -6.92
CA TYR A 327 18.26 -6.10 -6.79
C TYR A 327 17.64 -7.38 -7.34
N VAL A 328 18.27 -8.00 -8.32
CA VAL A 328 17.79 -9.23 -8.96
C VAL A 328 18.80 -10.35 -8.76
N THR A 329 18.51 -11.32 -7.91
CA THR A 329 19.47 -12.36 -7.49
C THR A 329 19.99 -13.22 -8.63
N ALA A 330 19.21 -13.42 -9.67
CA ALA A 330 19.55 -14.28 -10.80
C ALA A 330 20.32 -13.56 -11.93
N ALA A 331 20.51 -12.24 -11.82
CA ALA A 331 21.27 -11.49 -12.80
C ALA A 331 22.78 -11.64 -12.58
N SER A 332 23.58 -11.55 -13.64
CA SER A 332 25.05 -11.57 -13.56
C SER A 332 25.62 -10.41 -12.74
N SER A 333 24.96 -9.26 -12.75
CA SER A 333 25.23 -8.11 -11.90
C SER A 333 23.96 -7.72 -11.14
N PRO A 334 23.69 -8.34 -9.98
CA PRO A 334 22.37 -8.25 -9.33
C PRO A 334 21.98 -6.87 -8.84
N LYS A 335 22.96 -6.07 -8.37
CA LYS A 335 22.72 -4.75 -7.79
C LYS A 335 22.43 -3.71 -8.88
N ASN A 336 21.40 -2.89 -8.67
CA ASN A 336 20.95 -1.90 -9.65
C ASN A 336 20.62 -2.52 -11.02
N TYR A 337 20.09 -3.75 -10.99
CA TYR A 337 19.59 -4.41 -12.20
C TYR A 337 18.20 -3.90 -12.52
N ASP A 338 18.17 -2.73 -13.08
CA ASP A 338 16.95 -1.92 -13.25
C ASP A 338 16.36 -2.13 -14.65
N TRP A 339 16.76 -1.29 -15.60
CA TRP A 339 16.24 -1.32 -16.97
C TRP A 339 16.65 -2.56 -17.77
N GLN A 340 17.69 -3.25 -17.36
CA GLN A 340 18.12 -4.51 -17.98
C GLN A 340 17.07 -5.62 -17.82
N GLY A 341 16.28 -5.57 -16.79
CA GLY A 341 15.19 -6.52 -16.51
C GLY A 341 13.82 -6.08 -17.04
N VAL A 342 13.75 -5.00 -17.80
CA VAL A 342 12.48 -4.48 -18.31
C VAL A 342 12.21 -5.01 -19.71
N ILE A 343 11.04 -5.62 -19.88
CA ILE A 343 10.53 -6.04 -21.19
C ILE A 343 9.51 -5.04 -21.68
N MET A 344 9.71 -4.56 -22.89
CA MET A 344 8.77 -3.68 -23.58
C MET A 344 8.07 -4.44 -24.69
N THR A 345 6.79 -4.19 -24.86
CA THR A 345 6.07 -4.70 -26.04
C THR A 345 6.62 -4.00 -27.29
N PRO A 346 7.07 -4.70 -28.33
CA PRO A 346 7.83 -4.12 -29.46
C PRO A 346 7.17 -2.95 -30.19
N VAL A 347 5.87 -2.86 -30.16
CA VAL A 347 5.07 -1.88 -30.93
C VAL A 347 5.18 -0.45 -30.40
N TYR A 348 5.70 -0.22 -29.16
CA TYR A 348 5.61 1.07 -28.50
C TYR A 348 6.92 1.61 -27.90
N THR A 349 8.05 1.11 -28.36
CA THR A 349 9.39 1.55 -27.92
C THR A 349 9.62 3.08 -27.96
N PRO A 350 9.05 3.88 -28.88
CA PRO A 350 9.28 5.31 -28.94
C PRO A 350 8.61 6.15 -27.86
N LEU A 351 7.56 5.63 -27.21
CA LEU A 351 6.76 6.39 -26.24
C LEU A 351 7.27 6.33 -24.81
N MET A 352 8.34 5.58 -24.56
CA MET A 352 8.86 5.39 -23.22
C MET A 352 9.94 6.40 -22.88
N VAL A 353 9.64 7.31 -22.01
CA VAL A 353 10.64 8.22 -21.43
C VAL A 353 11.42 7.43 -20.37
N LYS A 354 12.65 7.03 -20.70
CA LYS A 354 13.59 6.33 -19.80
C LYS A 354 13.88 7.19 -18.62
N ASN A 355 13.69 8.20 -18.21
CA ASN A 355 14.06 9.02 -17.05
C ASN A 355 12.96 10.01 -16.70
N THR A 356 11.84 9.52 -16.21
CA THR A 356 10.97 10.38 -15.41
C THR A 356 11.62 10.55 -14.05
N LEU A 357 11.71 11.79 -13.57
CA LEU A 357 12.08 12.05 -12.19
C LEU A 357 11.16 11.24 -11.28
N PRO A 358 11.67 10.74 -10.14
CA PRO A 358 10.83 10.06 -9.17
C PRO A 358 9.61 10.93 -8.88
N ILE A 359 8.43 10.31 -8.82
CA ILE A 359 7.26 11.03 -8.35
C ILE A 359 7.62 11.54 -6.96
N PRO A 360 7.52 12.83 -6.68
CA PRO A 360 7.83 13.34 -5.35
C PRO A 360 6.93 12.65 -4.35
N ILE A 361 7.48 11.73 -3.59
CA ILE A 361 6.81 11.15 -2.45
C ILE A 361 7.16 12.06 -1.31
N ILE A 362 6.15 12.60 -0.70
CA ILE A 362 6.32 13.28 0.57
C ILE A 362 6.59 12.18 1.61
N THR A 363 7.77 11.63 1.58
CA THR A 363 8.32 10.83 2.66
C THR A 363 9.15 11.77 3.51
N THR A 364 8.61 12.17 4.60
CA THR A 364 9.41 12.66 5.71
C THR A 364 10.13 11.43 6.29
N GLU A 365 11.35 11.28 5.92
CA GLU A 365 12.47 10.69 6.62
C GLU A 365 13.37 9.80 5.77
N LYS A 366 14.52 10.29 5.66
CA LYS A 366 15.87 9.81 5.35
C LYS A 366 16.10 8.31 5.20
N THR A 367 16.46 7.96 4.03
CA THR A 367 17.36 6.92 3.46
C THR A 367 18.28 6.09 4.40
N LYS A 368 18.34 6.35 5.68
CA LYS A 368 19.19 5.55 6.61
C LYS A 368 18.55 4.21 7.02
N HIS A 369 17.25 4.06 6.89
CA HIS A 369 16.55 2.82 7.26
C HIS A 369 16.61 1.73 6.17
N THR A 370 16.83 2.11 4.92
CA THR A 370 16.74 1.22 3.75
C THR A 370 17.69 0.01 3.81
N ARG A 371 18.91 0.19 4.31
CA ARG A 371 19.88 -0.92 4.39
C ARG A 371 19.55 -1.94 5.49
N ARG A 372 19.06 -1.49 6.64
CA ARG A 372 18.70 -2.40 7.75
C ARG A 372 17.43 -3.18 7.44
N THR A 373 16.44 -2.55 6.81
CA THR A 373 15.17 -3.19 6.46
C THR A 373 15.34 -4.22 5.34
N GLN A 374 16.18 -3.94 4.36
CA GLN A 374 16.50 -4.89 3.30
C GLN A 374 17.19 -6.14 3.84
N MET A 375 18.09 -6.00 4.81
CA MET A 375 18.71 -7.14 5.52
C MET A 375 17.71 -7.94 6.35
N ALA A 376 16.79 -7.29 7.05
CA ALA A 376 15.77 -7.97 7.85
C ALA A 376 14.78 -8.75 6.99
N LEU A 377 14.32 -8.20 5.86
CA LEU A 377 13.46 -8.88 4.89
C LEU A 377 14.18 -10.04 4.21
N THR A 378 15.46 -9.89 3.91
CA THR A 378 16.30 -10.97 3.35
C THR A 378 16.46 -12.11 4.36
N ALA A 379 16.63 -11.79 5.63
CA ALA A 379 16.74 -12.78 6.72
C ALA A 379 15.39 -13.50 6.96
N SER A 380 14.25 -12.79 6.92
CA SER A 380 12.93 -13.42 7.06
C SER A 380 12.57 -14.32 5.86
N ALA A 381 12.93 -13.92 4.65
CA ALA A 381 12.75 -14.75 3.46
C ALA A 381 13.60 -16.03 3.50
N SER A 382 14.81 -15.96 4.06
CA SER A 382 15.67 -17.15 4.24
C SER A 382 15.18 -18.06 5.38
N SER A 383 14.62 -17.51 6.45
CA SER A 383 14.08 -18.29 7.57
C SER A 383 12.76 -18.99 7.22
N SER A 384 11.89 -18.37 6.42
CA SER A 384 10.67 -19.01 5.93
C SER A 384 10.95 -20.17 4.98
N THR A 385 12.01 -20.10 4.16
CA THR A 385 12.43 -21.18 3.29
C THR A 385 12.91 -22.40 4.10
N ASN A 386 13.58 -22.17 5.23
CA ASN A 386 14.05 -23.26 6.11
C ASN A 386 12.93 -23.89 6.95
N GLN A 387 11.84 -23.18 7.22
CA GLN A 387 10.66 -23.75 7.88
C GLN A 387 9.82 -24.61 6.93
N LEU A 388 9.69 -24.23 5.66
CA LEU A 388 8.96 -25.02 4.67
C LEU A 388 9.67 -26.33 4.30
N THR A 389 11.00 -26.39 4.41
CA THR A 389 11.78 -27.63 4.18
C THR A 389 11.72 -28.59 5.38
N ARG A 390 11.33 -28.13 6.57
CA ARG A 390 11.19 -28.99 7.77
C ARG A 390 9.76 -29.53 7.98
N ALA A 391 8.79 -29.08 7.20
CA ALA A 391 7.38 -29.49 7.29
C ALA A 391 6.95 -30.46 6.16
N ARG A 392 7.91 -31.17 5.55
CA ARG A 392 7.66 -32.27 4.60
C ARG A 392 8.10 -33.58 5.20
#